data_842855980744c85e1f40cd403eca9d24
#
_entry.id   842855980744c85e1f40cd403eca9d24
#
_cell.length_a   1.000
_cell.length_b   1.000
_cell.length_c   1.000
_cell.angle_alpha   90.00
_cell.angle_beta   90.00
_cell.angle_gamma   90.00
#
_symmetry.space_group_name_H-M   'P 1'
#
loop_
_entity.id
_entity.type
_entity.pdbx_description
1 polymer ?
#
loop_
_entity_poly.entity_id
_entity_poly.type
_entity_poly.pdbx_seq_one_letter_code
_entity_poly.pdbx_strand_id
1 'polypeptide(L)'
;SYPIPHYLKLSTLSTQYVGMSSNRAGQASILAVIMMLFGFLILIVNQRTTSGRKNFTTVTGKSGQSSLVNLGGAKYILSVLFLLLTAFTGILPIVLFAIETFLPNPGDYSFITHGIAGHTTTKWWLTSENVTENGMYGQKGILYNADIWKAFGGTFFVAICCALAAGIIGTLIGYCVSKNRRSKWASYVNNMAFLPYLMPSLAVGVAFFIFGSGAGIYNTFLLLILAGTVKYIPFASRSALNSMMQLSGEIEEAAIIQDVPWWKRMTRIIIPIQKTSIISGFLLPFMTCLRELTLFMLLCGQGKIITTMLGYFDEMGLYAFSSGINLILIILILIFNTLVNKLTGASIDSGIGGGDSK
;
A
#
# COMPACT_ATOMS: atom_id res chain seq x y z
N SER A 1 -0.34 9.48 8.47
CA SER A 1 -0.79 8.18 8.99
C SER A 1 -1.37 8.35 10.38
N TYR A 2 -2.42 7.60 10.73
CA TYR A 2 -3.08 7.69 12.05
C TYR A 2 -2.45 6.76 13.10
N PRO A 3 -2.14 5.48 12.81
CA PRO A 3 -1.80 4.53 13.85
C PRO A 3 -0.58 4.92 14.69
N ILE A 4 0.54 5.25 14.07
CA ILE A 4 1.79 5.56 14.78
C ILE A 4 1.65 6.75 15.75
N PRO A 5 1.12 7.93 15.34
CA PRO A 5 0.88 9.03 16.27
C PRO A 5 -0.11 8.70 17.38
N HIS A 6 -1.10 7.84 17.12
CA HIS A 6 -2.07 7.42 18.11
C HIS A 6 -1.41 6.60 19.22
N TYR A 7 -0.63 5.58 18.87
CA TYR A 7 0.11 4.75 19.84
C TYR A 7 1.14 5.57 20.63
N LEU A 8 1.80 6.52 19.98
CA LEU A 8 2.76 7.42 20.64
C LEU A 8 2.09 8.57 21.43
N LYS A 9 0.74 8.62 21.48
CA LYS A 9 -0.05 9.69 22.10
C LYS A 9 0.31 11.08 21.61
N LEU A 10 0.77 11.19 20.34
CA LEU A 10 1.14 12.46 19.73
C LEU A 10 -0.11 13.16 19.18
N SER A 11 -0.25 14.45 19.50
CA SER A 11 -1.32 15.29 18.95
C SER A 11 -0.97 15.70 17.52
N THR A 12 -1.57 15.04 16.54
CA THR A 12 -1.46 15.35 15.11
C THR A 12 -2.84 15.63 14.52
N LEU A 13 -2.90 16.25 13.34
CA LEU A 13 -4.17 16.49 12.65
C LEU A 13 -4.97 15.20 12.44
N SER A 14 -4.32 14.08 12.17
CA SER A 14 -4.98 12.78 12.00
C SER A 14 -5.52 12.20 13.32
N THR A 15 -4.82 12.36 14.45
CA THR A 15 -5.31 11.92 15.75
C THR A 15 -6.44 12.81 16.27
N GLN A 16 -6.35 14.13 16.05
CA GLN A 16 -7.43 15.06 16.37
C GLN A 16 -8.69 14.78 15.53
N TYR A 17 -8.52 14.48 14.23
CA TYR A 17 -9.64 14.08 13.37
C TYR A 17 -10.40 12.89 13.94
N VAL A 18 -9.70 11.83 14.36
CA VAL A 18 -10.32 10.63 14.93
C VAL A 18 -11.00 10.94 16.26
N GLY A 19 -10.33 11.68 17.15
CA GLY A 19 -10.93 12.08 18.44
C GLY A 19 -12.19 12.94 18.29
N MET A 20 -12.30 13.73 17.22
CA MET A 20 -13.48 14.54 16.92
C MET A 20 -14.56 13.75 16.17
N SER A 21 -14.21 12.72 15.42
CA SER A 21 -15.16 12.00 14.54
C SER A 21 -16.29 11.32 15.31
N SER A 22 -16.05 10.87 16.53
CA SER A 22 -17.04 10.19 17.36
C SER A 22 -18.04 11.15 18.03
N ASN A 23 -17.59 12.34 18.47
CA ASN A 23 -18.41 13.24 19.30
C ASN A 23 -18.76 14.56 18.60
N ARG A 24 -18.05 14.96 17.54
CA ARG A 24 -18.17 16.25 16.87
C ARG A 24 -17.98 16.09 15.36
N ALA A 25 -18.82 15.29 14.72
CA ALA A 25 -18.71 14.94 13.29
C ALA A 25 -18.58 16.16 12.36
N GLY A 26 -19.28 17.26 12.63
CA GLY A 26 -19.17 18.50 11.85
C GLY A 26 -17.77 19.12 11.89
N GLN A 27 -17.14 19.17 13.08
CA GLN A 27 -15.78 19.69 13.21
C GLN A 27 -14.74 18.76 12.58
N ALA A 28 -14.95 17.44 12.70
CA ALA A 28 -14.11 16.46 12.00
C ALA A 28 -14.18 16.62 10.47
N SER A 29 -15.37 16.86 9.92
CA SER A 29 -15.55 17.11 8.49
C SER A 29 -14.81 18.37 8.03
N ILE A 30 -14.85 19.46 8.80
CA ILE A 30 -14.10 20.68 8.51
C ILE A 30 -12.59 20.40 8.52
N LEU A 31 -12.11 19.67 9.53
CA LEU A 31 -10.69 19.31 9.62
C LEU A 31 -10.25 18.44 8.44
N ALA A 32 -11.08 17.49 8.00
CA ALA A 32 -10.83 16.70 6.81
C ALA A 32 -10.72 17.56 5.54
N VAL A 33 -11.60 18.56 5.38
CA VAL A 33 -11.54 19.51 4.26
C VAL A 33 -10.26 20.35 4.31
N ILE A 34 -9.86 20.83 5.49
CA ILE A 34 -8.60 21.57 5.67
C ILE A 34 -7.40 20.71 5.26
N MET A 35 -7.34 19.45 5.71
CA MET A 35 -6.28 18.52 5.34
C MET A 35 -6.23 18.27 3.83
N MET A 36 -7.40 18.16 3.19
CA MET A 36 -7.53 18.00 1.74
C MET A 36 -7.05 19.25 0.99
N LEU A 37 -7.37 20.45 1.46
CA LEU A 37 -6.91 21.71 0.88
C LEU A 37 -5.39 21.85 0.95
N PHE A 38 -4.76 21.49 2.07
CA PHE A 38 -3.29 21.44 2.17
C PHE A 38 -2.67 20.47 1.16
N GLY A 39 -3.24 19.26 1.04
CA GLY A 39 -2.80 18.28 0.05
C GLY A 39 -2.93 18.80 -1.38
N PHE A 40 -4.03 19.47 -1.70
CA PHE A 40 -4.27 20.07 -3.01
C PHE A 40 -3.30 21.24 -3.31
N LEU A 41 -3.00 22.07 -2.32
CA LEU A 41 -2.02 23.14 -2.43
C LEU A 41 -0.62 22.59 -2.73
N ILE A 42 -0.20 21.55 -2.00
CA ILE A 42 1.08 20.86 -2.27
C ILE A 42 1.10 20.29 -3.70
N LEU A 43 0.00 19.73 -4.18
CA LEU A 43 -0.09 19.22 -5.54
C LEU A 43 0.10 20.34 -6.58
N ILE A 44 -0.57 21.50 -6.39
CA ILE A 44 -0.42 22.65 -7.30
C ILE A 44 1.02 23.13 -7.32
N VAL A 45 1.65 23.27 -6.16
CA VAL A 45 3.07 23.67 -6.05
C VAL A 45 3.97 22.67 -6.77
N ASN A 46 3.76 21.38 -6.54
CA ASN A 46 4.52 20.32 -7.20
C ASN A 46 4.34 20.33 -8.72
N GLN A 47 3.11 20.52 -9.21
CA GLN A 47 2.84 20.63 -10.64
C GLN A 47 3.52 21.85 -11.27
N ARG A 48 3.50 23.01 -10.60
CA ARG A 48 4.16 24.23 -11.10
C ARG A 48 5.68 24.06 -11.15
N THR A 49 6.28 23.43 -10.14
CA THR A 49 7.74 23.17 -10.09
C THR A 49 8.17 22.12 -11.12
N THR A 50 7.33 21.14 -11.39
CA THR A 50 7.67 20.03 -12.32
C THR A 50 7.37 20.39 -13.78
N SER A 51 6.36 21.21 -14.06
CA SER A 51 5.99 21.62 -15.42
C SER A 51 7.02 22.58 -16.07
N GLY A 52 7.87 23.21 -15.29
CA GLY A 52 8.98 24.04 -15.79
C GLY A 52 10.18 23.23 -16.30
N ARG A 53 10.30 21.96 -15.99
CA ARG A 53 11.34 21.07 -16.51
C ARG A 53 10.92 20.58 -17.91
N LYS A 54 11.55 21.16 -18.95
CA LYS A 54 11.43 20.72 -20.35
C LYS A 54 11.61 19.22 -20.43
N ASN A 55 10.74 18.57 -21.20
CA ASN A 55 10.79 17.14 -21.50
C ASN A 55 12.22 16.73 -21.90
N PHE A 56 12.90 16.03 -21.04
CA PHE A 56 14.05 15.24 -21.44
C PHE A 56 13.52 13.94 -22.08
N THR A 57 13.01 14.05 -23.30
CA THR A 57 12.86 12.88 -24.15
C THR A 57 14.28 12.48 -24.54
N THR A 58 14.76 11.40 -23.99
CA THR A 58 15.96 10.74 -24.51
C THR A 58 15.59 10.19 -25.88
N VAL A 59 15.90 10.94 -26.92
CA VAL A 59 15.68 10.59 -28.34
C VAL A 59 16.53 9.39 -28.76
N THR A 60 17.44 8.95 -27.95
CA THR A 60 18.29 7.78 -28.20
C THR A 60 18.25 6.88 -26.97
N GLY A 61 17.97 5.60 -27.15
CA GLY A 61 17.90 4.57 -26.10
C GLY A 61 19.22 4.28 -25.35
N LYS A 62 20.02 5.30 -25.11
CA LYS A 62 21.11 5.27 -24.15
C LYS A 62 20.55 5.81 -22.83
N SER A 63 20.45 4.93 -21.86
CA SER A 63 20.23 5.24 -20.46
C SER A 63 21.06 6.49 -20.09
N GLY A 64 20.40 7.52 -19.52
CA GLY A 64 21.09 8.70 -19.05
C GLY A 64 22.26 8.26 -18.16
N GLN A 65 23.48 8.61 -18.52
CA GLN A 65 24.64 8.40 -17.65
C GLN A 65 24.35 9.15 -16.35
N SER A 66 24.02 8.38 -15.30
CA SER A 66 24.04 8.91 -13.95
C SER A 66 25.48 9.34 -13.67
N SER A 67 25.74 10.63 -13.53
CA SER A 67 27.04 11.14 -13.11
C SER A 67 27.28 10.67 -11.67
N LEU A 68 28.06 9.61 -11.54
CA LEU A 68 28.46 9.11 -10.23
C LEU A 68 29.42 10.10 -9.58
N VAL A 69 29.03 10.65 -8.45
CA VAL A 69 29.91 11.51 -7.66
C VAL A 69 30.92 10.63 -6.95
N ASN A 70 32.21 10.88 -7.19
CA ASN A 70 33.27 10.15 -6.51
C ASN A 70 33.43 10.69 -5.07
N LEU A 71 32.96 9.94 -4.10
CA LEU A 71 32.97 10.27 -2.68
C LEU A 71 34.33 9.96 -2.00
N GLY A 72 35.34 9.47 -2.74
CA GLY A 72 36.63 9.10 -2.17
C GLY A 72 36.51 8.11 -0.99
N GLY A 73 37.22 8.35 0.11
CA GLY A 73 37.16 7.54 1.34
C GLY A 73 35.82 7.65 2.07
N ALA A 74 35.08 8.71 1.90
CA ALA A 74 33.77 8.93 2.56
C ALA A 74 32.71 7.89 2.12
N LYS A 75 32.89 7.25 0.96
CA LYS A 75 31.98 6.18 0.48
C LYS A 75 31.81 5.04 1.47
N TYR A 76 32.89 4.63 2.15
CA TYR A 76 32.84 3.51 3.10
C TYR A 76 32.03 3.89 4.36
N ILE A 77 32.27 5.09 4.90
CA ILE A 77 31.55 5.59 6.08
C ILE A 77 30.05 5.72 5.76
N LEU A 78 29.71 6.32 4.63
CA LEU A 78 28.32 6.46 4.20
C LEU A 78 27.68 5.11 3.93
N SER A 79 28.36 4.17 3.28
CA SER A 79 27.83 2.81 3.05
C SER A 79 27.52 2.08 4.34
N VAL A 80 28.42 2.15 5.34
CA VAL A 80 28.18 1.55 6.66
C VAL A 80 27.00 2.23 7.37
N LEU A 81 26.93 3.56 7.32
CA LEU A 81 25.82 4.31 7.90
C LEU A 81 24.48 3.91 7.29
N PHE A 82 24.40 3.84 5.95
CA PHE A 82 23.18 3.42 5.25
C PHE A 82 22.82 1.97 5.52
N LEU A 83 23.81 1.06 5.60
CA LEU A 83 23.60 -0.33 5.97
C LEU A 83 23.03 -0.46 7.39
N LEU A 84 23.62 0.24 8.36
CA LEU A 84 23.12 0.27 9.74
C LEU A 84 21.71 0.85 9.82
N LEU A 85 21.45 1.95 9.12
CA LEU A 85 20.12 2.56 9.06
C LEU A 85 19.08 1.60 8.47
N THR A 86 19.42 0.93 7.35
CA THR A 86 18.55 -0.05 6.71
C THR A 86 18.30 -1.26 7.61
N ALA A 87 19.33 -1.77 8.27
CA ALA A 87 19.21 -2.87 9.23
C ALA A 87 18.31 -2.47 10.41
N PHE A 88 18.54 -1.30 10.99
CA PHE A 88 17.75 -0.79 12.11
C PHE A 88 16.29 -0.56 11.74
N THR A 89 16.01 0.02 10.57
CA THR A 89 14.63 0.35 10.17
C THR A 89 13.88 -0.82 9.53
N GLY A 90 14.58 -1.74 8.85
CA GLY A 90 13.99 -2.85 8.13
C GLY A 90 14.03 -4.19 8.88
N ILE A 91 15.20 -4.59 9.36
CA ILE A 91 15.40 -5.92 9.96
C ILE A 91 14.95 -5.94 11.42
N LEU A 92 15.31 -4.92 12.21
CA LEU A 92 15.02 -4.89 13.64
C LEU A 92 13.54 -5.07 13.98
N PRO A 93 12.57 -4.38 13.33
CA PRO A 93 11.15 -4.60 13.61
C PRO A 93 10.70 -6.04 13.34
N ILE A 94 11.22 -6.68 12.29
CA ILE A 94 10.87 -8.07 11.95
C ILE A 94 11.39 -9.02 13.04
N VAL A 95 12.63 -8.80 13.49
CA VAL A 95 13.23 -9.59 14.59
C VAL A 95 12.45 -9.39 15.89
N LEU A 96 12.04 -8.15 16.21
CA LEU A 96 11.23 -7.87 17.40
C LEU A 96 9.87 -8.56 17.34
N PHE A 97 9.16 -8.51 16.21
CA PHE A 97 7.92 -9.28 16.03
C PHE A 97 8.15 -10.78 16.21
N ALA A 98 9.24 -11.32 15.64
CA ALA A 98 9.55 -12.73 15.80
C ALA A 98 9.81 -13.08 17.27
N ILE A 99 10.60 -12.29 17.99
CA ILE A 99 10.91 -12.52 19.41
C ILE A 99 9.63 -12.45 20.24
N GLU A 100 8.79 -11.40 20.05
CA GLU A 100 7.55 -11.21 20.83
C GLU A 100 6.63 -12.42 20.77
N THR A 101 6.58 -13.11 19.63
CA THR A 101 5.75 -14.31 19.47
C THR A 101 6.23 -15.53 20.25
N PHE A 102 7.46 -15.54 20.74
CA PHE A 102 8.03 -16.62 21.54
C PHE A 102 8.15 -16.27 23.03
N LEU A 103 7.77 -15.06 23.43
CA LEU A 103 7.77 -14.68 24.84
C LEU A 103 6.59 -15.29 25.60
N PRO A 104 6.78 -15.81 26.82
CA PRO A 104 5.69 -16.29 27.66
C PRO A 104 4.69 -15.19 28.03
N ASN A 105 5.21 -13.98 28.28
CA ASN A 105 4.44 -12.77 28.55
C ASN A 105 4.99 -11.62 27.70
N PRO A 106 4.14 -10.68 27.28
CA PRO A 106 4.56 -9.52 26.49
C PRO A 106 5.63 -8.70 27.22
N GLY A 107 6.73 -8.38 26.53
CA GLY A 107 7.81 -7.57 27.06
C GLY A 107 8.74 -8.26 28.07
N ASP A 108 8.58 -9.56 28.29
CA ASP A 108 9.50 -10.35 29.16
C ASP A 108 10.73 -10.81 28.41
N TYR A 109 11.76 -9.99 28.38
CA TYR A 109 13.04 -10.29 27.72
C TYR A 109 14.05 -11.01 28.65
N SER A 110 13.58 -11.70 29.69
CA SER A 110 14.44 -12.43 30.63
C SER A 110 15.30 -13.50 29.98
N PHE A 111 14.92 -14.00 28.81
CA PHE A 111 15.71 -14.94 28.02
C PHE A 111 17.10 -14.40 27.64
N ILE A 112 17.28 -13.07 27.57
CA ILE A 112 18.58 -12.45 27.26
C ILE A 112 19.59 -12.67 28.40
N THR A 113 19.12 -12.64 29.63
CA THR A 113 19.97 -12.76 30.84
C THR A 113 20.03 -14.18 31.43
N HIS A 114 18.92 -14.92 31.28
CA HIS A 114 18.78 -16.26 31.92
C HIS A 114 18.80 -17.43 30.91
N GLY A 115 18.94 -17.12 29.62
CA GLY A 115 18.95 -18.14 28.56
C GLY A 115 17.56 -18.49 28.03
N ILE A 116 17.55 -19.24 26.94
CA ILE A 116 16.32 -19.55 26.17
C ILE A 116 15.43 -20.56 26.89
N ALA A 117 16.01 -21.51 27.59
CA ALA A 117 15.29 -22.61 28.25
C ALA A 117 14.38 -22.08 29.37
N GLY A 118 13.09 -22.35 29.28
CA GLY A 118 12.07 -21.91 30.25
C GLY A 118 11.59 -20.46 30.10
N HIS A 119 12.28 -19.64 29.27
CA HIS A 119 11.95 -18.23 29.03
C HIS A 119 11.38 -17.97 27.61
N THR A 120 11.10 -19.05 26.86
CA THR A 120 10.44 -18.99 25.56
C THR A 120 9.32 -20.01 25.46
N THR A 121 8.33 -19.72 24.63
CA THR A 121 7.15 -20.58 24.43
C THR A 121 6.72 -20.62 22.97
N THR A 122 6.12 -21.73 22.55
CA THR A 122 5.46 -21.87 21.24
C THR A 122 3.94 -21.90 21.35
N LYS A 123 3.38 -21.66 22.56
CA LYS A 123 1.95 -21.77 22.83
C LYS A 123 1.10 -20.90 21.93
N TRP A 124 1.58 -19.70 21.56
CA TRP A 124 0.87 -18.77 20.70
C TRP A 124 0.74 -19.26 19.25
N TRP A 125 1.58 -20.20 18.83
CA TRP A 125 1.59 -20.76 17.48
C TRP A 125 0.86 -22.10 17.38
N LEU A 126 1.16 -23.04 18.31
CA LEU A 126 0.90 -24.46 18.12
C LEU A 126 -0.19 -25.02 19.05
N THR A 127 -0.82 -24.22 19.88
CA THR A 127 -1.80 -24.72 20.84
C THR A 127 -3.19 -24.83 20.21
N SER A 128 -3.79 -26.02 20.29
CA SER A 128 -5.18 -26.26 19.83
C SER A 128 -6.22 -25.81 20.86
N GLU A 129 -5.83 -25.65 22.11
CA GLU A 129 -6.66 -25.14 23.19
C GLU A 129 -6.64 -23.62 23.23
N ASN A 130 -7.63 -23.02 23.93
CA ASN A 130 -7.66 -21.59 24.11
C ASN A 130 -6.58 -21.15 25.10
N VAL A 131 -5.67 -20.33 24.62
CA VAL A 131 -4.60 -19.71 25.42
C VAL A 131 -5.01 -18.29 25.79
N THR A 132 -4.87 -17.93 27.04
CA THR A 132 -5.12 -16.59 27.53
C THR A 132 -3.82 -15.79 27.61
N GLU A 133 -3.84 -14.58 27.11
CA GLU A 133 -2.79 -13.57 27.27
C GLU A 133 -3.34 -12.47 28.17
N ASN A 134 -2.63 -12.15 29.26
CA ASN A 134 -3.03 -11.12 30.21
C ASN A 134 -4.46 -11.27 30.81
N GLY A 135 -4.95 -12.51 30.97
CA GLY A 135 -6.29 -12.77 31.52
C GLY A 135 -7.45 -12.46 30.57
N MET A 136 -7.17 -12.15 29.31
CA MET A 136 -8.17 -11.91 28.27
C MET A 136 -8.77 -13.20 27.72
N TYR A 137 -9.86 -13.06 26.93
CA TYR A 137 -10.51 -14.20 26.27
C TYR A 137 -9.53 -15.08 25.53
N GLY A 138 -9.53 -16.39 25.85
CA GLY A 138 -8.63 -17.35 25.26
C GLY A 138 -8.81 -17.46 23.75
N GLN A 139 -7.69 -17.47 23.03
CA GLN A 139 -7.61 -17.68 21.59
C GLN A 139 -6.81 -18.97 21.32
N LYS A 140 -7.19 -19.70 20.29
CA LYS A 140 -6.35 -20.81 19.79
C LYS A 140 -5.06 -20.27 19.20
N GLY A 141 -4.00 -21.05 19.27
CA GLY A 141 -2.73 -20.69 18.62
C GLY A 141 -2.93 -20.34 17.15
N ILE A 142 -2.11 -19.42 16.64
CA ILE A 142 -2.26 -18.78 15.32
C ILE A 142 -2.49 -19.82 14.21
N LEU A 143 -1.77 -20.96 14.21
CA LEU A 143 -1.89 -21.98 13.17
C LEU A 143 -3.21 -22.78 13.28
N TYR A 144 -3.82 -22.86 14.46
CA TYR A 144 -5.08 -23.58 14.71
C TYR A 144 -6.31 -22.66 14.75
N ASN A 145 -6.10 -21.34 14.63
CA ASN A 145 -7.19 -20.36 14.65
C ASN A 145 -7.77 -20.17 13.23
N ALA A 146 -8.89 -20.84 12.97
CA ALA A 146 -9.55 -20.77 11.66
C ALA A 146 -9.98 -19.34 11.27
N ASP A 147 -10.30 -18.49 12.24
CA ASP A 147 -10.78 -17.12 11.97
C ASP A 147 -9.63 -16.21 11.50
N ILE A 148 -8.40 -16.42 12.01
CA ILE A 148 -7.21 -15.77 11.50
C ILE A 148 -7.01 -16.11 10.01
N TRP A 149 -7.09 -17.38 9.64
CA TRP A 149 -6.91 -17.82 8.24
C TRP A 149 -8.03 -17.36 7.31
N LYS A 150 -9.28 -17.32 7.79
CA LYS A 150 -10.39 -16.70 7.05
C LYS A 150 -10.15 -15.22 6.81
N ALA A 151 -9.67 -14.50 7.82
CA ALA A 151 -9.34 -13.08 7.70
C ALA A 151 -8.18 -12.83 6.72
N PHE A 152 -7.15 -13.71 6.70
CA PHE A 152 -6.12 -13.69 5.65
C PHE A 152 -6.72 -13.89 4.27
N GLY A 153 -7.57 -14.91 4.08
CA GLY A 153 -8.28 -15.15 2.82
C GLY A 153 -9.10 -13.94 2.37
N GLY A 154 -9.85 -13.33 3.29
CA GLY A 154 -10.61 -12.10 3.05
C GLY A 154 -9.73 -10.93 2.60
N THR A 155 -8.57 -10.75 3.24
CA THR A 155 -7.60 -9.70 2.88
C THR A 155 -7.04 -9.91 1.48
N PHE A 156 -6.60 -11.12 1.16
CA PHE A 156 -6.10 -11.45 -0.18
C PHE A 156 -7.16 -11.26 -1.25
N PHE A 157 -8.39 -11.70 -1.00
CA PHE A 157 -9.51 -11.52 -1.91
C PHE A 157 -9.77 -10.03 -2.20
N VAL A 158 -9.89 -9.20 -1.15
CA VAL A 158 -10.07 -7.75 -1.29
C VAL A 158 -8.89 -7.12 -2.04
N ALA A 159 -7.66 -7.47 -1.67
CA ALA A 159 -6.47 -6.89 -2.29
C ALA A 159 -6.36 -7.23 -3.78
N ILE A 160 -6.65 -8.48 -4.18
CA ILE A 160 -6.66 -8.90 -5.59
C ILE A 160 -7.73 -8.14 -6.36
N CYS A 161 -8.97 -8.09 -5.84
CA CYS A 161 -10.07 -7.39 -6.51
C CYS A 161 -9.79 -5.89 -6.64
N CYS A 162 -9.29 -5.24 -5.58
CA CYS A 162 -8.89 -3.83 -5.61
C CYS A 162 -7.77 -3.59 -6.64
N ALA A 163 -6.75 -4.43 -6.66
CA ALA A 163 -5.63 -4.30 -7.58
C ALA A 163 -6.08 -4.45 -9.03
N LEU A 164 -6.92 -5.45 -9.33
CA LEU A 164 -7.48 -5.65 -10.67
C LEU A 164 -8.34 -4.46 -11.10
N ALA A 165 -9.28 -4.02 -10.27
CA ALA A 165 -10.16 -2.89 -10.59
C ALA A 165 -9.36 -1.58 -10.74
N ALA A 166 -8.50 -1.25 -9.78
CA ALA A 166 -7.65 -0.05 -9.83
C ALA A 166 -6.65 -0.12 -10.99
N GLY A 167 -6.09 -1.29 -11.27
CA GLY A 167 -5.15 -1.53 -12.38
C GLY A 167 -5.80 -1.32 -13.74
N ILE A 168 -6.98 -1.89 -13.97
CA ILE A 168 -7.73 -1.73 -15.23
C ILE A 168 -8.13 -0.27 -15.42
N ILE A 169 -8.80 0.34 -14.43
CA ILE A 169 -9.23 1.74 -14.50
C ILE A 169 -8.01 2.67 -14.65
N GLY A 170 -6.97 2.45 -13.86
CA GLY A 170 -5.74 3.23 -13.91
C GLY A 170 -5.03 3.14 -15.26
N THR A 171 -4.97 1.95 -15.85
CA THR A 171 -4.38 1.74 -17.19
C THR A 171 -5.17 2.50 -18.26
N LEU A 172 -6.50 2.48 -18.23
CA LEU A 172 -7.35 3.23 -19.14
C LEU A 172 -7.15 4.75 -18.97
N ILE A 173 -7.11 5.23 -17.72
CA ILE A 173 -6.83 6.65 -17.43
C ILE A 173 -5.44 7.03 -17.96
N GLY A 174 -4.41 6.25 -17.67
CA GLY A 174 -3.03 6.49 -18.13
C GLY A 174 -2.94 6.56 -19.65
N TYR A 175 -3.61 5.64 -20.34
CA TYR A 175 -3.72 5.64 -21.80
C TYR A 175 -4.41 6.90 -22.33
N CYS A 176 -5.60 7.23 -21.85
CA CYS A 176 -6.37 8.40 -22.29
C CYS A 176 -5.59 9.71 -22.08
N VAL A 177 -4.94 9.85 -20.91
CA VAL A 177 -4.15 11.04 -20.59
C VAL A 177 -2.89 11.13 -21.46
N SER A 178 -2.20 10.01 -21.70
CA SER A 178 -0.98 9.99 -22.51
C SER A 178 -1.23 10.41 -23.97
N LYS A 179 -2.39 10.03 -24.53
CA LYS A 179 -2.76 10.36 -25.92
C LYS A 179 -3.25 11.80 -26.10
N ASN A 180 -3.82 12.40 -25.07
CA ASN A 180 -4.45 13.72 -25.15
C ASN A 180 -3.76 14.78 -24.27
N ARG A 181 -2.44 14.74 -24.13
CA ARG A 181 -1.66 15.58 -23.19
C ARG A 181 -1.94 17.07 -23.25
N ARG A 182 -2.25 17.61 -24.45
CA ARG A 182 -2.54 19.04 -24.64
C ARG A 182 -3.97 19.42 -24.27
N SER A 183 -4.83 18.44 -24.06
CA SER A 183 -6.23 18.67 -23.70
C SER A 183 -6.38 19.07 -22.24
N LYS A 184 -7.18 20.09 -21.96
CA LYS A 184 -7.56 20.48 -20.60
C LYS A 184 -8.31 19.34 -19.87
N TRP A 185 -9.08 18.56 -20.62
CA TRP A 185 -9.81 17.39 -20.10
C TRP A 185 -8.87 16.30 -19.62
N ALA A 186 -7.79 16.02 -20.36
CA ALA A 186 -6.80 15.04 -19.91
C ALA A 186 -6.10 15.47 -18.61
N SER A 187 -5.77 16.75 -18.49
CA SER A 187 -5.25 17.32 -17.25
C SER A 187 -6.25 17.19 -16.09
N TYR A 188 -7.52 17.50 -16.36
CA TYR A 188 -8.57 17.36 -15.35
C TYR A 188 -8.74 15.91 -14.88
N VAL A 189 -8.86 14.95 -15.81
CA VAL A 189 -8.97 13.51 -15.49
C VAL A 189 -7.76 13.01 -14.69
N ASN A 190 -6.55 13.41 -15.10
CA ASN A 190 -5.33 13.06 -14.38
C ASN A 190 -5.32 13.59 -12.94
N ASN A 191 -5.77 14.83 -12.73
CA ASN A 191 -5.83 15.43 -11.40
C ASN A 191 -6.94 14.79 -10.55
N MET A 192 -8.10 14.50 -11.12
CA MET A 192 -9.19 13.80 -10.44
C MET A 192 -8.78 12.38 -10.04
N ALA A 193 -8.09 11.66 -10.93
CA ALA A 193 -7.57 10.34 -10.61
C ALA A 193 -6.54 10.36 -9.45
N PHE A 194 -5.84 11.48 -9.25
CA PHE A 194 -4.87 11.63 -8.18
C PHE A 194 -5.45 12.13 -6.85
N LEU A 195 -6.63 12.72 -6.88
CA LEU A 195 -7.28 13.32 -5.71
C LEU A 195 -7.42 12.37 -4.51
N PRO A 196 -7.85 11.09 -4.68
CA PRO A 196 -7.99 10.15 -3.55
C PRO A 196 -6.69 9.90 -2.79
N TYR A 197 -5.53 10.04 -3.43
CA TYR A 197 -4.23 9.92 -2.76
C TYR A 197 -3.96 11.05 -1.77
N LEU A 198 -4.41 12.26 -2.09
CA LEU A 198 -4.24 13.44 -1.24
C LEU A 198 -5.18 13.42 -0.02
N MET A 199 -6.30 12.68 -0.11
CA MET A 199 -7.25 12.58 0.99
C MET A 199 -6.69 11.66 2.09
N PRO A 200 -6.82 12.06 3.37
CA PRO A 200 -6.53 11.15 4.47
C PRO A 200 -7.37 9.86 4.36
N SER A 201 -6.77 8.68 4.62
CA SER A 201 -7.49 7.40 4.52
C SER A 201 -8.76 7.36 5.39
N LEU A 202 -8.71 7.98 6.58
CA LEU A 202 -9.88 8.10 7.46
C LEU A 202 -11.01 8.93 6.83
N ALA A 203 -10.69 10.04 6.16
CA ALA A 203 -11.71 10.88 5.53
C ALA A 203 -12.41 10.12 4.39
N VAL A 204 -11.63 9.39 3.57
CA VAL A 204 -12.19 8.49 2.55
C VAL A 204 -13.03 7.39 3.20
N GLY A 205 -12.55 6.81 4.32
CA GLY A 205 -13.28 5.82 5.09
C GLY A 205 -14.63 6.31 5.58
N VAL A 206 -14.71 7.53 6.15
CA VAL A 206 -15.98 8.12 6.59
C VAL A 206 -16.93 8.35 5.42
N ALA A 207 -16.44 8.85 4.28
CA ALA A 207 -17.28 9.04 3.10
C ALA A 207 -17.87 7.72 2.60
N PHE A 208 -17.06 6.67 2.53
CA PHE A 208 -17.52 5.32 2.15
C PHE A 208 -18.37 4.65 3.23
N PHE A 209 -18.16 4.96 4.50
CA PHE A 209 -19.04 4.51 5.59
C PHE A 209 -20.45 5.07 5.44
N ILE A 210 -20.57 6.38 5.22
CA ILE A 210 -21.87 7.04 4.99
C ILE A 210 -22.56 6.46 3.75
N PHE A 211 -21.82 6.34 2.65
CA PHE A 211 -22.32 5.75 1.41
C PHE A 211 -22.75 4.29 1.62
N GLY A 212 -21.90 3.47 2.23
CA GLY A 212 -22.16 2.05 2.44
C GLY A 212 -23.31 1.78 3.39
N SER A 213 -23.46 2.60 4.44
CA SER A 213 -24.61 2.52 5.35
C SER A 213 -25.91 2.92 4.65
N GLY A 214 -25.91 4.00 3.86
CA GLY A 214 -27.07 4.43 3.10
C GLY A 214 -27.48 3.45 2.00
N ALA A 215 -26.50 2.80 1.35
CA ALA A 215 -26.73 1.79 0.31
C ALA A 215 -26.99 0.38 0.83
N GLY A 216 -26.93 0.15 2.15
CA GLY A 216 -27.11 -1.19 2.76
C GLY A 216 -25.97 -2.19 2.49
N ILE A 217 -24.80 -1.72 2.08
CA ILE A 217 -23.62 -2.56 1.78
C ILE A 217 -22.51 -2.44 2.84
N TYR A 218 -22.83 -1.84 4.00
CA TYR A 218 -21.90 -1.77 5.13
C TYR A 218 -21.45 -3.18 5.54
N ASN A 219 -20.20 -3.30 5.97
CA ASN A 219 -19.59 -4.56 6.39
C ASN A 219 -19.61 -5.65 5.30
N THR A 220 -19.55 -5.28 4.01
CA THR A 220 -19.43 -6.22 2.89
C THR A 220 -18.05 -6.12 2.22
N PHE A 221 -17.61 -7.19 1.57
CA PHE A 221 -16.40 -7.16 0.75
C PHE A 221 -16.54 -6.17 -0.42
N LEU A 222 -17.75 -6.00 -0.96
CA LEU A 222 -18.02 -5.05 -2.04
C LEU A 222 -17.65 -3.62 -1.64
N LEU A 223 -18.04 -3.17 -0.44
CA LEU A 223 -17.70 -1.83 0.05
C LEU A 223 -16.19 -1.66 0.20
N LEU A 224 -15.49 -2.67 0.73
CA LEU A 224 -14.02 -2.65 0.85
C LEU A 224 -13.34 -2.55 -0.51
N ILE A 225 -13.82 -3.33 -1.51
CA ILE A 225 -13.28 -3.32 -2.86
C ILE A 225 -13.51 -1.95 -3.51
N LEU A 226 -14.69 -1.37 -3.41
CA LEU A 226 -15.00 -0.04 -3.96
C LEU A 226 -14.10 1.04 -3.34
N ALA A 227 -14.03 1.08 -2.01
CA ALA A 227 -13.22 2.06 -1.29
C ALA A 227 -11.72 1.92 -1.60
N GLY A 228 -11.20 0.69 -1.57
CA GLY A 228 -9.81 0.39 -1.90
C GLY A 228 -9.49 0.72 -3.37
N THR A 229 -10.37 0.37 -4.30
CA THR A 229 -10.19 0.70 -5.72
C THR A 229 -10.04 2.21 -5.92
N VAL A 230 -10.97 3.01 -5.40
CA VAL A 230 -10.90 4.47 -5.51
C VAL A 230 -9.63 5.02 -4.87
N LYS A 231 -9.26 4.53 -3.68
CA LYS A 231 -8.07 4.97 -2.96
C LYS A 231 -6.77 4.68 -3.72
N TYR A 232 -6.71 3.58 -4.48
CA TYR A 232 -5.47 3.09 -5.09
C TYR A 232 -5.38 3.30 -6.61
N ILE A 233 -6.42 3.79 -7.28
CA ILE A 233 -6.36 4.24 -8.69
C ILE A 233 -5.15 5.13 -8.97
N PRO A 234 -4.76 6.09 -8.10
CA PRO A 234 -3.62 6.97 -8.34
C PRO A 234 -2.31 6.24 -8.64
N PHE A 235 -2.04 5.14 -7.96
CA PHE A 235 -0.82 4.35 -8.17
C PHE A 235 -0.81 3.70 -9.55
N ALA A 236 -1.90 3.03 -9.92
CA ALA A 236 -2.04 2.36 -11.20
C ALA A 236 -2.06 3.36 -12.36
N SER A 237 -2.77 4.48 -12.24
CA SER A 237 -2.85 5.49 -13.30
C SER A 237 -1.52 6.19 -13.53
N ARG A 238 -0.72 6.46 -12.49
CA ARG A 238 0.62 7.04 -12.63
C ARG A 238 1.60 6.06 -13.26
N SER A 239 1.60 4.80 -12.83
CA SER A 239 2.43 3.75 -13.43
C SER A 239 2.10 3.59 -14.92
N ALA A 240 0.82 3.47 -15.26
CA ALA A 240 0.37 3.34 -16.64
C ALA A 240 0.71 4.59 -17.48
N LEU A 241 0.50 5.79 -16.95
CA LEU A 241 0.83 7.03 -17.64
C LEU A 241 2.33 7.11 -17.96
N ASN A 242 3.20 6.84 -16.97
CA ASN A 242 4.64 6.84 -17.16
C ASN A 242 5.08 5.84 -18.22
N SER A 243 4.51 4.64 -18.19
CA SER A 243 4.77 3.59 -19.16
C SER A 243 4.32 3.99 -20.57
N MET A 244 3.08 4.45 -20.73
CA MET A 244 2.54 4.88 -22.02
C MET A 244 3.29 6.09 -22.61
N MET A 245 3.91 6.91 -21.76
CA MET A 245 4.74 8.03 -22.20
C MET A 245 6.07 7.62 -22.80
N GLN A 246 6.56 6.43 -22.49
CA GLN A 246 7.81 5.86 -23.06
C GLN A 246 7.56 5.13 -24.39
N LEU A 247 6.29 4.81 -24.70
CA LEU A 247 5.93 4.15 -25.95
C LEU A 247 5.92 5.14 -27.11
N SER A 248 6.60 4.80 -28.21
CA SER A 248 6.55 5.61 -29.44
C SER A 248 5.12 5.63 -29.99
N GLY A 249 4.65 6.81 -30.41
CA GLY A 249 3.35 6.99 -31.07
C GLY A 249 3.23 6.22 -32.36
N GLU A 250 4.36 6.07 -33.09
CA GLU A 250 4.43 5.41 -34.40
C GLU A 250 3.90 3.97 -34.39
N ILE A 251 4.10 3.24 -33.30
CA ILE A 251 3.62 1.85 -33.15
C ILE A 251 2.09 1.79 -33.25
N GLU A 252 1.41 2.73 -32.59
CA GLU A 252 -0.04 2.76 -32.62
C GLU A 252 -0.57 3.38 -33.92
N GLU A 253 0.11 4.38 -34.46
CA GLU A 253 -0.22 4.98 -35.75
C GLU A 253 -0.13 3.96 -36.87
N ALA A 254 0.91 3.11 -36.91
CA ALA A 254 1.02 2.03 -37.87
C ALA A 254 -0.15 1.04 -37.78
N ALA A 255 -0.62 0.73 -36.56
CA ALA A 255 -1.78 -0.12 -36.37
C ALA A 255 -3.11 0.56 -36.77
N ILE A 256 -3.21 1.88 -36.62
CA ILE A 256 -4.36 2.66 -37.10
C ILE A 256 -4.43 2.65 -38.64
N ILE A 257 -3.32 2.84 -39.31
CA ILE A 257 -3.21 2.80 -40.79
C ILE A 257 -3.67 1.45 -41.34
N GLN A 258 -3.48 0.37 -40.57
CA GLN A 258 -3.95 -0.99 -40.91
C GLN A 258 -5.38 -1.29 -40.45
N ASP A 259 -6.16 -0.28 -40.09
CA ASP A 259 -7.56 -0.41 -39.61
C ASP A 259 -7.72 -1.38 -38.43
N VAL A 260 -6.68 -1.55 -37.60
CA VAL A 260 -6.79 -2.39 -36.39
C VAL A 260 -7.69 -1.70 -35.37
N PRO A 261 -8.81 -2.31 -34.95
CA PRO A 261 -9.74 -1.70 -33.99
C PRO A 261 -9.08 -1.48 -32.64
N TRP A 262 -9.51 -0.42 -31.93
CA TRP A 262 -8.92 0.02 -30.65
C TRP A 262 -8.70 -1.12 -29.64
N TRP A 263 -9.71 -1.99 -29.50
CA TRP A 263 -9.65 -3.12 -28.57
C TRP A 263 -8.51 -4.10 -28.87
N LYS A 264 -8.29 -4.38 -30.18
CA LYS A 264 -7.16 -5.22 -30.59
C LYS A 264 -5.81 -4.51 -30.44
N ARG A 265 -5.76 -3.19 -30.70
CA ARG A 265 -4.52 -2.41 -30.44
C ARG A 265 -4.15 -2.46 -28.96
N MET A 266 -5.13 -2.22 -28.08
CA MET A 266 -4.89 -2.23 -26.64
C MET A 266 -4.43 -3.60 -26.15
N THR A 267 -5.16 -4.67 -26.48
CA THR A 267 -4.90 -6.01 -25.92
C THR A 267 -3.77 -6.77 -26.56
N ARG A 268 -3.51 -6.55 -27.87
CA ARG A 268 -2.49 -7.32 -28.62
C ARG A 268 -1.20 -6.57 -28.89
N ILE A 269 -1.20 -5.25 -28.76
CA ILE A 269 -0.01 -4.43 -29.08
C ILE A 269 0.44 -3.69 -27.80
N ILE A 270 -0.38 -2.78 -27.26
CA ILE A 270 0.04 -1.87 -26.20
C ILE A 270 0.29 -2.62 -24.89
N ILE A 271 -0.67 -3.40 -24.41
CA ILE A 271 -0.55 -4.14 -23.15
C ILE A 271 0.62 -5.15 -23.18
N PRO A 272 0.82 -5.96 -24.23
CA PRO A 272 1.96 -6.88 -24.30
C PRO A 272 3.32 -6.19 -24.31
N ILE A 273 3.47 -5.06 -25.02
CA ILE A 273 4.71 -4.29 -25.05
C ILE A 273 5.02 -3.71 -23.67
N GLN A 274 4.00 -3.23 -22.96
CA GLN A 274 4.13 -2.57 -21.65
C GLN A 274 3.81 -3.49 -20.47
N LYS A 275 3.80 -4.81 -20.69
CA LYS A 275 3.34 -5.80 -19.70
C LYS A 275 4.00 -5.64 -18.33
N THR A 276 5.31 -5.46 -18.27
CA THR A 276 6.07 -5.33 -17.01
C THR A 276 5.63 -4.11 -16.21
N SER A 277 5.54 -2.96 -16.85
CA SER A 277 5.11 -1.70 -16.19
C SER A 277 3.63 -1.73 -15.79
N ILE A 278 2.78 -2.35 -16.63
CA ILE A 278 1.36 -2.52 -16.30
C ILE A 278 1.20 -3.45 -15.10
N ILE A 279 1.89 -4.59 -15.07
CA ILE A 279 1.87 -5.51 -13.92
C ILE A 279 2.39 -4.81 -12.66
N SER A 280 3.45 -4.01 -12.75
CA SER A 280 3.92 -3.18 -11.61
C SER A 280 2.85 -2.20 -11.13
N GLY A 281 2.05 -1.65 -12.05
CA GLY A 281 0.89 -0.80 -11.75
C GLY A 281 -0.23 -1.52 -11.00
N PHE A 282 -0.36 -2.85 -11.12
CA PHE A 282 -1.26 -3.69 -10.32
C PHE A 282 -0.65 -4.07 -8.97
N LEU A 283 0.67 -4.28 -8.92
CA LEU A 283 1.38 -4.65 -7.70
C LEU A 283 1.31 -3.59 -6.61
N LEU A 284 1.47 -2.32 -6.94
CA LEU A 284 1.42 -1.23 -5.96
C LEU A 284 0.07 -1.15 -5.23
N PRO A 285 -1.11 -1.11 -5.92
CA PRO A 285 -2.41 -1.23 -5.27
C PRO A 285 -2.56 -2.48 -4.42
N PHE A 286 -2.10 -3.63 -4.92
CA PHE A 286 -2.18 -4.90 -4.19
C PHE A 286 -1.41 -4.84 -2.87
N MET A 287 -0.12 -4.47 -2.91
CA MET A 287 0.73 -4.41 -1.72
C MET A 287 0.26 -3.36 -0.70
N THR A 288 -0.26 -2.23 -1.17
CA THR A 288 -0.81 -1.20 -0.29
C THR A 288 -2.12 -1.63 0.34
N CYS A 289 -2.97 -2.33 -0.39
CA CYS A 289 -4.25 -2.85 0.10
C CYS A 289 -4.06 -3.93 1.17
N LEU A 290 -3.08 -4.83 1.02
CA LEU A 290 -2.80 -5.89 1.99
C LEU A 290 -2.52 -5.36 3.41
N ARG A 291 -1.96 -4.18 3.54
CA ARG A 291 -1.60 -3.56 4.83
C ARG A 291 -2.45 -2.36 5.20
N GLU A 292 -3.57 -2.14 4.50
CA GLU A 292 -4.45 -1.01 4.79
C GLU A 292 -5.33 -1.33 6.00
N LEU A 293 -5.07 -0.65 7.11
CA LEU A 293 -5.88 -0.70 8.32
C LEU A 293 -6.85 0.49 8.39
N THR A 294 -6.31 1.70 8.18
CA THR A 294 -6.97 2.95 8.51
C THR A 294 -8.27 3.20 7.73
N LEU A 295 -8.27 2.82 6.44
CA LEU A 295 -9.46 2.92 5.59
C LEU A 295 -10.49 1.87 5.98
N PHE A 296 -10.05 0.62 6.15
CA PHE A 296 -10.94 -0.52 6.29
C PHE A 296 -11.52 -0.68 7.70
N MET A 297 -10.85 -0.17 8.74
CA MET A 297 -11.35 -0.27 10.12
C MET A 297 -12.72 0.38 10.32
N LEU A 298 -13.08 1.37 9.48
CA LEU A 298 -14.38 2.03 9.52
C LEU A 298 -15.44 1.32 8.67
N LEU A 299 -15.03 0.47 7.72
CA LEU A 299 -15.90 -0.08 6.69
C LEU A 299 -16.34 -1.52 6.95
N CYS A 300 -15.65 -2.21 7.86
CA CYS A 300 -16.04 -3.57 8.24
C CYS A 300 -15.76 -3.85 9.71
N GLY A 301 -16.46 -4.87 10.23
CA GLY A 301 -16.26 -5.38 11.58
C GLY A 301 -14.91 -6.05 11.76
N GLN A 302 -14.53 -6.23 13.02
CA GLN A 302 -13.33 -6.93 13.44
C GLN A 302 -13.33 -8.38 12.92
N GLY A 303 -12.18 -8.86 12.49
CA GLY A 303 -12.02 -10.25 12.02
C GLY A 303 -12.42 -10.53 10.58
N LYS A 304 -12.99 -9.58 9.83
CA LYS A 304 -13.33 -9.79 8.42
C LYS A 304 -12.11 -9.83 7.51
N ILE A 305 -11.14 -8.99 7.80
CA ILE A 305 -9.83 -8.93 7.14
C ILE A 305 -8.73 -8.88 8.20
N ILE A 306 -7.53 -9.31 7.82
CA ILE A 306 -6.46 -9.52 8.80
C ILE A 306 -6.00 -8.23 9.47
N THR A 307 -6.01 -7.10 8.76
CA THR A 307 -5.62 -5.80 9.33
C THR A 307 -6.57 -5.31 10.40
N THR A 308 -7.88 -5.51 10.26
CA THR A 308 -8.86 -5.16 11.30
C THR A 308 -8.80 -6.12 12.50
N MET A 309 -8.48 -7.39 12.25
CA MET A 309 -8.26 -8.38 13.31
C MET A 309 -7.00 -8.07 14.11
N LEU A 310 -5.93 -7.65 13.41
CA LEU A 310 -4.69 -7.23 14.04
C LEU A 310 -4.90 -6.00 14.94
N GLY A 311 -5.62 -4.99 14.45
CA GLY A 311 -5.97 -3.82 15.26
C GLY A 311 -6.79 -4.20 16.51
N TYR A 312 -7.70 -5.15 16.38
CA TYR A 312 -8.46 -5.67 17.52
C TYR A 312 -7.56 -6.38 18.55
N PHE A 313 -6.63 -7.24 18.11
CA PHE A 313 -5.72 -7.90 19.04
C PHE A 313 -4.79 -6.93 19.75
N ASP A 314 -4.31 -5.90 19.06
CA ASP A 314 -3.51 -4.84 19.67
C ASP A 314 -4.31 -4.05 20.73
N GLU A 315 -5.56 -3.69 20.43
CA GLU A 315 -6.45 -2.97 21.36
C GLU A 315 -6.79 -3.81 22.60
N MET A 316 -6.89 -5.13 22.45
CA MET A 316 -7.14 -6.08 23.54
C MET A 316 -5.86 -6.47 24.29
N GLY A 317 -4.69 -5.99 23.92
CA GLY A 317 -3.42 -6.32 24.57
C GLY A 317 -2.90 -7.74 24.25
N LEU A 318 -3.40 -8.36 23.18
CA LEU A 318 -2.97 -9.68 22.68
C LEU A 318 -1.75 -9.52 21.76
N TYR A 319 -0.65 -9.01 22.30
CA TYR A 319 0.52 -8.58 21.51
C TYR A 319 1.27 -9.73 20.84
N ALA A 320 1.32 -10.92 21.46
CA ALA A 320 1.94 -12.08 20.86
C ALA A 320 1.20 -12.56 19.61
N PHE A 321 -0.15 -12.50 19.61
CA PHE A 321 -0.97 -12.80 18.45
C PHE A 321 -0.80 -11.75 17.35
N SER A 322 -0.86 -10.47 17.70
CA SER A 322 -0.72 -9.38 16.74
C SER A 322 0.66 -9.38 16.09
N SER A 323 1.73 -9.61 16.87
CA SER A 323 3.10 -9.74 16.37
C SER A 323 3.27 -10.94 15.44
N GLY A 324 2.69 -12.10 15.78
CA GLY A 324 2.72 -13.30 14.95
C GLY A 324 1.98 -13.11 13.63
N ILE A 325 0.81 -12.48 13.64
CA ILE A 325 0.05 -12.14 12.42
C ILE A 325 0.83 -11.17 11.55
N ASN A 326 1.44 -10.13 12.14
CA ASN A 326 2.30 -9.19 11.41
C ASN A 326 3.48 -9.91 10.76
N LEU A 327 4.13 -10.83 11.47
CA LEU A 327 5.23 -11.61 10.93
C LEU A 327 4.80 -12.46 9.73
N ILE A 328 3.68 -13.17 9.82
CA ILE A 328 3.13 -13.93 8.70
C ILE A 328 2.82 -13.00 7.52
N LEU A 329 2.18 -11.86 7.77
CA LEU A 329 1.83 -10.90 6.72
C LEU A 329 3.07 -10.36 6.00
N ILE A 330 4.12 -10.01 6.75
CA ILE A 330 5.41 -9.54 6.18
C ILE A 330 6.03 -10.64 5.31
N ILE A 331 6.12 -11.87 5.82
CA ILE A 331 6.68 -13.00 5.08
C ILE A 331 5.88 -13.26 3.80
N LEU A 332 4.55 -13.27 3.86
CA LEU A 332 3.70 -13.47 2.70
C LEU A 332 3.87 -12.36 1.64
N ILE A 333 3.97 -11.09 2.08
CA ILE A 333 4.23 -9.96 1.19
C ILE A 333 5.60 -10.10 0.51
N LEU A 334 6.65 -10.48 1.24
CA LEU A 334 8.00 -10.67 0.69
C LEU A 334 8.03 -11.83 -0.30
N ILE A 335 7.41 -12.97 0.02
CA ILE A 335 7.31 -14.12 -0.88
C ILE A 335 6.55 -13.72 -2.15
N PHE A 336 5.41 -13.07 -2.01
CA PHE A 336 4.59 -12.67 -3.15
C PHE A 336 5.32 -11.68 -4.05
N ASN A 337 5.96 -10.64 -3.48
CA ASN A 337 6.75 -9.67 -4.24
C ASN A 337 7.91 -10.35 -5.00
N THR A 338 8.63 -11.24 -4.33
CA THR A 338 9.74 -11.98 -4.94
C THR A 338 9.26 -12.90 -6.07
N LEU A 339 8.13 -13.59 -5.85
CA LEU A 339 7.54 -14.48 -6.84
C LEU A 339 7.10 -13.72 -8.09
N VAL A 340 6.37 -12.62 -7.91
CA VAL A 340 5.90 -11.81 -9.04
C VAL A 340 7.08 -11.19 -9.78
N ASN A 341 8.07 -10.65 -9.08
CA ASN A 341 9.28 -10.10 -9.70
C ASN A 341 10.00 -11.17 -10.55
N LYS A 342 10.17 -12.37 -10.01
CA LYS A 342 10.84 -13.47 -10.71
C LYS A 342 10.06 -13.97 -11.93
N LEU A 343 8.72 -14.03 -11.85
CA LEU A 343 7.87 -14.54 -12.93
C LEU A 343 7.63 -13.52 -14.05
N THR A 344 7.53 -12.25 -13.73
CA THR A 344 7.08 -11.22 -14.67
C THR A 344 8.15 -10.19 -15.00
N GLY A 345 9.25 -10.14 -14.24
CA GLY A 345 10.22 -9.05 -14.29
C GLY A 345 9.66 -7.71 -13.77
N ALA A 346 8.41 -7.72 -13.26
CA ALA A 346 7.77 -6.52 -12.73
C ALA A 346 8.17 -6.35 -11.25
N SER A 347 8.61 -5.17 -10.88
CA SER A 347 8.91 -4.80 -9.49
C SER A 347 8.15 -3.54 -9.08
N ILE A 348 8.08 -3.30 -7.78
CA ILE A 348 7.50 -2.07 -7.23
C ILE A 348 8.28 -0.86 -7.72
N ASP A 349 9.60 -0.99 -7.83
CA ASP A 349 10.50 0.10 -8.26
C ASP A 349 10.23 0.53 -9.70
N SER A 350 9.92 -0.39 -10.60
CA SER A 350 9.57 -0.06 -11.99
C SER A 350 8.24 0.69 -12.09
N GLY A 351 7.32 0.50 -11.13
CA GLY A 351 6.05 1.22 -11.03
C GLY A 351 6.19 2.66 -10.53
N ILE A 352 7.26 2.96 -9.77
CA ILE A 352 7.50 4.29 -9.19
C ILE A 352 8.42 5.15 -10.08
N GLY A 353 8.96 4.60 -11.17
CA GLY A 353 9.82 5.31 -12.11
C GLY A 353 11.32 5.06 -11.91
N GLY A 354 11.68 4.01 -11.17
CA GLY A 354 13.03 3.47 -11.11
C GLY A 354 13.34 2.73 -12.42
N GLY A 355 14.16 3.31 -13.28
CA GLY A 355 14.65 2.62 -14.47
C GLY A 355 15.53 1.43 -14.08
N ASP A 356 15.35 0.32 -14.78
CA ASP A 356 16.18 -0.88 -14.65
C ASP A 356 17.66 -0.50 -14.80
N SER A 357 18.38 -0.62 -13.70
CA SER A 357 19.85 -0.76 -13.74
C SER A 357 20.17 -2.24 -14.00
N LYS A 358 20.30 -2.60 -15.23
CA LYS A 358 21.12 -3.73 -15.66
C LYS A 358 22.32 -3.21 -16.40
#